data_33bfaa8eb1263f225ef50d889294431e
#
_entry.id   33bfaa8eb1263f225ef50d889294431e
#
_cell.length_a   1.000
_cell.length_b   1.000
_cell.length_c   1.000
_cell.angle_alpha   90.00
_cell.angle_beta   90.00
_cell.angle_gamma   90.00
#
_symmetry.space_group_name_H-M   'P 1'
#
loop_
_entity.id
_entity.type
_entity.pdbx_description
1 polymer ?
#
loop_
_entity_poly.entity_id
_entity_poly.type
_entity_poly.pdbx_seq_one_letter_code
_entity_poly.pdbx_strand_id
1 'polypeptide(L)'
;VAERGSRRRPRARARLIRYIDTSVLVAYYLPEPLSERAERGLRRGGTPSISPLVELEFASVLARKVRARELAPAAARAALEQFRAHQEEGLYRRLEIGAAHYDQARRWVEAFRPPLRTLDALHLSVAAGAGAALLTADVQLARAARALHLACRLLRASVGDTSARGAKSRNAL
;
A
#
# COMPACT_ATOMS: atom_id res chain seq x y z
N VAL A 1 55.01 12.16 -14.67
CA VAL A 1 53.81 12.67 -13.98
C VAL A 1 52.65 11.85 -14.48
N ALA A 2 52.17 10.89 -13.67
CA ALA A 2 51.08 10.02 -14.03
C ALA A 2 49.80 10.48 -13.31
N GLU A 3 48.85 11.01 -14.08
CA GLU A 3 47.50 11.34 -13.60
C GLU A 3 46.74 10.06 -13.27
N ARG A 4 46.44 9.88 -11.99
CA ARG A 4 45.55 8.80 -11.51
C ARG A 4 44.10 9.22 -11.77
N GLY A 5 43.52 8.73 -12.85
CA GLY A 5 42.11 8.87 -13.14
C GLY A 5 41.27 8.28 -12.02
N SER A 6 40.60 9.13 -11.26
CA SER A 6 39.60 8.78 -10.25
C SER A 6 38.40 8.08 -10.94
N ARG A 7 38.38 6.74 -10.90
CA ARG A 7 37.20 5.96 -11.30
C ARG A 7 36.10 6.23 -10.30
N ARG A 8 35.16 7.10 -10.63
CA ARG A 8 33.89 7.27 -9.89
C ARG A 8 33.21 5.91 -9.84
N ARG A 9 33.14 5.31 -8.65
CA ARG A 9 32.31 4.13 -8.40
C ARG A 9 30.87 4.48 -8.77
N PRO A 10 30.14 3.61 -9.53
CA PRO A 10 28.73 3.85 -9.80
C PRO A 10 27.99 3.91 -8.46
N ARG A 11 27.30 5.02 -8.21
CA ARG A 11 26.41 5.15 -7.07
C ARG A 11 25.40 4.01 -7.16
N ALA A 12 25.44 3.08 -6.21
CA ALA A 12 24.42 2.06 -6.07
C ALA A 12 23.07 2.79 -6.13
N ARG A 13 22.21 2.44 -7.09
CA ARG A 13 20.84 2.96 -7.17
C ARG A 13 20.22 2.69 -5.82
N ALA A 14 20.01 3.72 -5.02
CA ALA A 14 19.31 3.60 -3.74
C ALA A 14 18.00 2.86 -4.03
N ARG A 15 17.83 1.69 -3.44
CA ARG A 15 16.62 0.89 -3.60
C ARG A 15 15.46 1.76 -3.13
N LEU A 16 14.58 2.16 -4.03
CA LEU A 16 13.43 2.98 -3.71
C LEU A 16 12.62 2.24 -2.63
N ILE A 17 12.54 2.85 -1.45
CA ILE A 17 11.65 2.35 -0.39
C ILE A 17 10.23 2.51 -0.89
N ARG A 18 9.39 1.49 -0.70
CA ARG A 18 7.98 1.52 -1.10
C ARG A 18 7.13 1.31 0.14
N TYR A 19 6.32 2.28 0.44
CA TYR A 19 5.34 2.17 1.51
C TYR A 19 4.01 1.66 0.95
N ILE A 20 3.51 0.58 1.52
CA ILE A 20 2.33 -0.13 1.05
C ILE A 20 1.14 0.31 1.89
N ASP A 21 0.14 0.87 1.23
CA ASP A 21 -1.14 1.20 1.82
C ASP A 21 -2.01 -0.06 2.03
N THR A 22 -2.89 0.00 3.01
CA THR A 22 -3.81 -1.09 3.40
C THR A 22 -4.65 -1.60 2.25
N SER A 23 -5.09 -0.73 1.31
CA SER A 23 -5.88 -1.14 0.14
C SER A 23 -5.15 -2.15 -0.77
N VAL A 24 -3.83 -2.08 -0.83
CA VAL A 24 -2.99 -3.02 -1.60
C VAL A 24 -2.88 -4.35 -0.86
N LEU A 25 -2.73 -4.34 0.47
CA LEU A 25 -2.69 -5.58 1.26
C LEU A 25 -4.03 -6.32 1.18
N VAL A 26 -5.15 -5.60 1.28
CA VAL A 26 -6.48 -6.20 1.14
C VAL A 26 -6.61 -6.90 -0.22
N ALA A 27 -6.20 -6.23 -1.30
CA ALA A 27 -6.22 -6.82 -2.63
C ALA A 27 -5.23 -7.98 -2.81
N TYR A 28 -4.18 -8.06 -2.01
CA TYR A 28 -3.20 -9.15 -2.06
C TYR A 28 -3.66 -10.39 -1.28
N TYR A 29 -4.24 -10.20 -0.09
CA TYR A 29 -4.63 -11.31 0.80
C TYR A 29 -6.06 -11.79 0.59
N LEU A 30 -6.91 -11.02 -0.08
CA LEU A 30 -8.28 -11.41 -0.42
C LEU A 30 -8.45 -11.53 -1.94
N PRO A 31 -9.36 -12.41 -2.42
CA PRO A 31 -9.66 -12.53 -3.83
C PRO A 31 -10.45 -11.29 -4.32
N GLU A 32 -9.72 -10.32 -4.85
CA GLU A 32 -10.26 -9.06 -5.38
C GLU A 32 -9.83 -8.83 -6.84
N PRO A 33 -10.49 -7.97 -7.62
CA PRO A 33 -10.12 -7.69 -9.01
C PRO A 33 -8.69 -7.15 -9.19
N LEU A 34 -8.11 -6.62 -8.11
CA LEU A 34 -6.74 -6.07 -8.10
C LEU A 34 -5.67 -7.07 -7.62
N SER A 35 -6.02 -8.30 -7.22
CA SER A 35 -5.10 -9.27 -6.60
C SER A 35 -3.81 -9.49 -7.38
N GLU A 36 -3.90 -9.79 -8.68
CA GLU A 36 -2.71 -9.97 -9.52
C GLU A 36 -1.82 -8.70 -9.62
N ARG A 37 -2.45 -7.52 -9.59
CA ARG A 37 -1.70 -6.26 -9.67
C ARG A 37 -1.06 -5.91 -8.34
N ALA A 38 -1.73 -6.23 -7.24
CA ALA A 38 -1.17 -6.12 -5.89
C ALA A 38 0.05 -7.03 -5.77
N GLU A 39 -0.05 -8.30 -6.18
CA GLU A 39 1.06 -9.24 -6.18
C GLU A 39 2.24 -8.74 -7.02
N ARG A 40 2.00 -8.35 -8.28
CA ARG A 40 3.04 -7.76 -9.13
C ARG A 40 3.62 -6.47 -8.54
N GLY A 41 2.78 -5.67 -7.87
CA GLY A 41 3.18 -4.46 -7.17
C GLY A 41 4.12 -4.75 -5.99
N LEU A 42 3.82 -5.77 -5.20
CA LEU A 42 4.63 -6.18 -4.05
C LEU A 42 5.95 -6.81 -4.46
N ARG A 43 5.97 -7.62 -5.52
CA ARG A 43 7.19 -8.30 -6.02
C ARG A 43 8.20 -7.35 -6.70
N ARG A 44 7.77 -6.19 -7.21
CA ARG A 44 8.66 -5.26 -7.94
C ARG A 44 9.43 -4.36 -7.00
N GLY A 45 10.75 -4.26 -7.17
CA GLY A 45 11.57 -3.14 -6.68
C GLY A 45 12.00 -3.19 -5.21
N GLY A 46 12.25 -4.32 -4.62
CA GLY A 46 12.81 -4.47 -3.26
C GLY A 46 11.75 -4.73 -2.19
N THR A 47 12.18 -4.86 -0.95
CA THR A 47 11.31 -5.19 0.19
C THR A 47 10.25 -4.10 0.39
N PRO A 48 8.95 -4.44 0.31
CA PRO A 48 7.88 -3.49 0.60
C PRO A 48 7.89 -3.12 2.08
N SER A 49 7.45 -1.90 2.39
CA SER A 49 7.41 -1.41 3.77
C SER A 49 5.97 -1.17 4.19
N ILE A 50 5.66 -1.50 5.43
CA ILE A 50 4.37 -1.27 6.09
C ILE A 50 4.61 -0.55 7.41
N SER A 51 3.56 -0.14 8.10
CA SER A 51 3.62 0.45 9.44
C SER A 51 2.58 -0.17 10.36
N PRO A 52 2.66 0.06 11.69
CA PRO A 52 1.63 -0.37 12.63
C PRO A 52 0.22 0.11 12.26
N LEU A 53 0.10 1.26 11.57
CA LEU A 53 -1.16 1.74 11.07
C LEU A 53 -1.76 0.78 10.02
N VAL A 54 -0.95 0.35 9.06
CA VAL A 54 -1.36 -0.61 8.02
C VAL A 54 -1.78 -1.94 8.63
N GLU A 55 -1.06 -2.41 9.64
CA GLU A 55 -1.38 -3.66 10.37
C GLU A 55 -2.77 -3.56 11.03
N LEU A 56 -3.01 -2.44 11.73
CA LEU A 56 -4.29 -2.20 12.41
C LEU A 56 -5.44 -2.03 11.42
N GLU A 57 -5.24 -1.27 10.36
CA GLU A 57 -6.26 -1.06 9.34
C GLU A 57 -6.59 -2.35 8.58
N PHE A 58 -5.60 -3.19 8.27
CA PHE A 58 -5.83 -4.48 7.64
C PHE A 58 -6.76 -5.34 8.50
N ALA A 59 -6.46 -5.47 9.79
CA ALA A 59 -7.34 -6.18 10.72
C ALA A 59 -8.75 -5.56 10.81
N SER A 60 -8.82 -4.22 10.82
CA SER A 60 -10.10 -3.48 10.85
C SER A 60 -10.94 -3.72 9.59
N VAL A 61 -10.33 -3.73 8.41
CA VAL A 61 -11.03 -4.02 7.14
C VAL A 61 -11.59 -5.45 7.15
N LEU A 62 -10.80 -6.44 7.58
CA LEU A 62 -11.26 -7.82 7.68
C LEU A 62 -12.43 -7.96 8.66
N ALA A 63 -12.31 -7.35 9.84
CA ALA A 63 -13.38 -7.35 10.84
C ALA A 63 -14.67 -6.68 10.31
N ARG A 64 -14.56 -5.59 9.57
CA ARG A 64 -15.68 -4.92 8.92
C ARG A 64 -16.35 -5.83 7.88
N LYS A 65 -15.55 -6.48 7.00
CA LYS A 65 -16.08 -7.42 5.99
C LYS A 65 -16.80 -8.61 6.62
N VAL A 66 -16.29 -9.12 7.74
CA VAL A 66 -16.97 -10.20 8.50
C VAL A 66 -18.31 -9.72 9.07
N ARG A 67 -18.35 -8.55 9.71
CA ARG A 67 -19.62 -7.98 10.24
C ARG A 67 -20.61 -7.71 9.12
N ALA A 68 -20.16 -7.28 7.94
CA ALA A 68 -21.01 -7.06 6.76
C ALA A 68 -21.39 -8.37 6.05
N ARG A 69 -20.95 -9.55 6.52
CA ARG A 69 -21.14 -10.86 5.90
C ARG A 69 -20.58 -10.98 4.48
N GLU A 70 -19.62 -10.12 4.13
CA GLU A 70 -18.89 -10.16 2.85
C GLU A 70 -17.72 -11.15 2.88
N LEU A 71 -17.28 -11.56 4.07
CA LEU A 71 -16.15 -12.47 4.29
C LEU A 71 -16.49 -13.44 5.43
N ALA A 72 -16.24 -14.73 5.20
CA ALA A 72 -16.40 -15.73 6.25
C ALA A 72 -15.34 -15.52 7.36
N PRO A 73 -15.70 -15.70 8.66
CA PRO A 73 -14.72 -15.54 9.76
C PRO A 73 -13.47 -16.41 9.63
N ALA A 74 -13.61 -17.62 9.09
CA ALA A 74 -12.46 -18.50 8.84
C ALA A 74 -11.50 -17.93 7.79
N ALA A 75 -12.03 -17.37 6.70
CA ALA A 75 -11.22 -16.75 5.66
C ALA A 75 -10.50 -15.49 6.17
N ALA A 76 -11.16 -14.68 7.03
CA ALA A 76 -10.53 -13.54 7.66
C ALA A 76 -9.36 -13.95 8.56
N ARG A 77 -9.54 -15.01 9.37
CA ARG A 77 -8.45 -15.56 10.21
C ARG A 77 -7.30 -16.08 9.36
N ALA A 78 -7.56 -16.84 8.31
CA ALA A 78 -6.52 -17.35 7.41
C ALA A 78 -5.71 -16.20 6.76
N ALA A 79 -6.38 -15.12 6.33
CA ALA A 79 -5.69 -13.95 5.78
C ALA A 79 -4.79 -13.26 6.82
N LEU A 80 -5.24 -13.14 8.08
CA LEU A 80 -4.43 -12.59 9.18
C LEU A 80 -3.23 -13.47 9.51
N GLU A 81 -3.42 -14.78 9.55
CA GLU A 81 -2.34 -15.75 9.82
C GLU A 81 -1.28 -15.70 8.71
N GLN A 82 -1.71 -15.69 7.45
CA GLN A 82 -0.80 -15.56 6.31
C GLN A 82 -0.05 -14.22 6.34
N PHE A 83 -0.72 -13.11 6.67
CA PHE A 83 -0.06 -11.81 6.80
C PHE A 83 1.00 -11.81 7.90
N ARG A 84 0.72 -12.41 9.07
CA ARG A 84 1.70 -12.53 10.16
C ARG A 84 2.89 -13.39 9.76
N ALA A 85 2.65 -14.56 9.14
CA ALA A 85 3.73 -15.41 8.63
C ALA A 85 4.65 -14.64 7.68
N HIS A 86 4.09 -13.88 6.73
CA HIS A 86 4.89 -13.04 5.82
C HIS A 86 5.67 -11.94 6.53
N GLN A 87 5.16 -11.40 7.65
CA GLN A 87 5.93 -10.44 8.48
C GLN A 87 7.11 -11.14 9.19
N GLU A 88 6.89 -12.33 9.76
CA GLU A 88 7.90 -13.14 10.43
C GLU A 88 9.00 -13.61 9.45
N GLU A 89 8.63 -13.93 8.22
CA GLU A 89 9.54 -14.26 7.11
C GLU A 89 10.31 -13.05 6.56
N GLY A 90 10.02 -11.83 7.04
CA GLY A 90 10.70 -10.62 6.63
C GLY A 90 10.31 -10.12 5.24
N LEU A 91 9.13 -10.51 4.70
CA LEU A 91 8.64 -10.00 3.42
C LEU A 91 8.36 -8.50 3.47
N TYR A 92 8.10 -7.95 4.64
CA TYR A 92 7.84 -6.53 4.87
C TYR A 92 8.88 -5.90 5.78
N ARG A 93 9.34 -4.70 5.41
CA ARG A 93 10.06 -3.83 6.34
C ARG A 93 9.05 -3.04 7.15
N ARG A 94 9.13 -3.07 8.46
CA ARG A 94 8.27 -2.28 9.34
C ARG A 94 8.86 -0.88 9.53
N LEU A 95 8.05 0.15 9.28
CA LEU A 95 8.38 1.55 9.52
C LEU A 95 7.66 1.99 10.80
N GLU A 96 8.41 2.50 11.76
CA GLU A 96 7.84 2.98 13.02
C GLU A 96 7.13 4.32 12.84
N ILE A 97 6.08 4.52 13.63
CA ILE A 97 5.33 5.78 13.68
C ILE A 97 5.66 6.48 15.00
N GLY A 98 6.32 7.63 14.90
CA GLY A 98 6.66 8.46 16.07
C GLY A 98 5.94 9.81 16.02
N ALA A 99 6.13 10.64 17.06
CA ALA A 99 5.50 11.95 17.22
C ALA A 99 5.66 12.85 16.00
N ALA A 100 6.83 12.84 15.36
CA ALA A 100 7.10 13.65 14.17
C ALA A 100 6.13 13.35 12.99
N HIS A 101 5.65 12.09 12.88
CA HIS A 101 4.69 11.72 11.85
C HIS A 101 3.30 12.31 12.15
N TYR A 102 2.87 12.30 13.41
CA TYR A 102 1.61 12.94 13.84
C TYR A 102 1.66 14.45 13.66
N ASP A 103 2.78 15.09 14.01
CA ASP A 103 2.97 16.52 13.81
C ASP A 103 2.93 16.91 12.33
N GLN A 104 3.56 16.13 11.47
CA GLN A 104 3.52 16.36 10.02
C GLN A 104 2.12 16.14 9.46
N ALA A 105 1.43 15.08 9.87
CA ALA A 105 0.05 14.81 9.45
C ALA A 105 -0.88 15.93 9.88
N ARG A 106 -0.74 16.41 11.13
CA ARG A 106 -1.51 17.52 11.67
C ARG A 106 -1.31 18.80 10.85
N ARG A 107 -0.06 19.18 10.56
CA ARG A 107 0.23 20.36 9.71
C ARG A 107 -0.45 20.28 8.34
N TRP A 108 -0.48 19.11 7.71
CA TRP A 108 -1.14 18.96 6.41
C TRP A 108 -2.67 19.04 6.52
N VAL A 109 -3.27 18.51 7.58
CA VAL A 109 -4.71 18.63 7.83
C VAL A 109 -5.09 20.07 8.12
N GLU A 110 -4.31 20.79 8.95
CA GLU A 110 -4.50 22.22 9.29
C GLU A 110 -4.33 23.15 8.09
N ALA A 111 -3.58 22.75 7.07
CA ALA A 111 -3.44 23.50 5.82
C ALA A 111 -4.72 23.48 4.95
N PHE A 112 -5.70 22.59 5.24
CA PHE A 112 -6.97 22.41 4.54
C PHE A 112 -6.87 22.06 3.05
N ARG A 113 -5.67 21.95 2.50
CA ARG A 113 -5.38 21.62 1.09
C ARG A 113 -4.09 20.80 0.99
N PRO A 114 -4.14 19.61 0.33
CA PRO A 114 -5.36 18.94 -0.16
C PRO A 114 -6.26 18.50 0.99
N PRO A 115 -7.57 18.25 0.75
CA PRO A 115 -8.44 17.69 1.78
C PRO A 115 -7.95 16.29 2.17
N LEU A 116 -7.63 16.11 3.46
CA LEU A 116 -7.07 14.88 4.01
C LEU A 116 -7.93 14.36 5.15
N ARG A 117 -8.18 13.06 5.16
CA ARG A 117 -8.64 12.35 6.34
C ARG A 117 -7.46 12.09 7.27
N THR A 118 -7.73 11.94 8.56
CA THR A 118 -6.69 11.75 9.58
C THR A 118 -5.71 10.60 9.25
N LEU A 119 -6.24 9.43 8.87
CA LEU A 119 -5.41 8.28 8.57
C LEU A 119 -4.66 8.43 7.24
N ASP A 120 -5.27 9.08 6.24
CA ASP A 120 -4.60 9.40 4.98
C ASP A 120 -3.38 10.30 5.21
N ALA A 121 -3.56 11.34 6.04
CA ALA A 121 -2.47 12.24 6.41
C ALA A 121 -1.33 11.50 7.14
N LEU A 122 -1.68 10.55 8.00
CA LEU A 122 -0.69 9.75 8.72
C LEU A 122 0.05 8.79 7.79
N HIS A 123 -0.64 8.10 6.87
CA HIS A 123 0.01 7.30 5.82
C HIS A 123 1.01 8.12 5.00
N LEU A 124 0.59 9.30 4.55
CA LEU A 124 1.44 10.18 3.75
C LEU A 124 2.64 10.68 4.54
N SER A 125 2.48 10.97 5.84
CA SER A 125 3.58 11.41 6.70
C SER A 125 4.62 10.31 6.92
N VAL A 126 4.19 9.06 7.10
CA VAL A 126 5.10 7.90 7.21
C VAL A 126 5.85 7.68 5.90
N ALA A 127 5.16 7.73 4.75
CA ALA A 127 5.80 7.61 3.45
C ALA A 127 6.84 8.71 3.22
N ALA A 128 6.49 9.96 3.54
CA ALA A 128 7.39 11.13 3.42
C ALA A 128 8.60 11.01 4.33
N GLY A 129 8.40 10.68 5.61
CA GLY A 129 9.49 10.52 6.58
C GLY A 129 10.49 9.44 6.21
N ALA A 130 10.04 8.39 5.54
CA ALA A 130 10.90 7.32 5.03
C ALA A 130 11.50 7.61 3.64
N GLY A 131 11.16 8.71 2.98
CA GLY A 131 11.50 8.96 1.57
C GLY A 131 10.96 7.88 0.65
N ALA A 132 9.82 7.28 1.00
CA ALA A 132 9.24 6.14 0.32
C ALA A 132 8.24 6.56 -0.77
N ALA A 133 8.19 5.79 -1.86
CA ALA A 133 7.09 5.88 -2.82
C ALA A 133 5.87 5.13 -2.28
N LEU A 134 4.73 5.81 -2.19
CA LEU A 134 3.45 5.21 -1.81
C LEU A 134 2.94 4.28 -2.91
N LEU A 135 2.56 3.06 -2.55
CA LEU A 135 1.79 2.15 -3.40
C LEU A 135 0.40 2.00 -2.81
N THR A 136 -0.63 2.41 -3.54
CA THR A 136 -2.02 2.39 -3.07
C THR A 136 -2.99 1.99 -4.18
N ALA A 137 -4.16 1.48 -3.82
CA ALA A 137 -5.31 1.32 -4.69
C ALA A 137 -6.38 2.39 -4.41
N ASP A 138 -6.19 3.24 -3.39
CA ASP A 138 -7.08 4.35 -3.08
C ASP A 138 -6.77 5.56 -3.97
N VAL A 139 -7.78 5.97 -4.76
CA VAL A 139 -7.68 7.10 -5.69
C VAL A 139 -7.52 8.42 -4.94
N GLN A 140 -8.20 8.59 -3.79
CA GLN A 140 -8.17 9.84 -3.04
C GLN A 140 -6.82 10.01 -2.35
N LEU A 141 -6.30 8.95 -1.73
CA LEU A 141 -4.97 8.94 -1.14
C LEU A 141 -3.88 9.22 -2.19
N ALA A 142 -4.01 8.62 -3.40
CA ALA A 142 -3.08 8.88 -4.50
C ALA A 142 -3.14 10.33 -5.02
N ARG A 143 -4.33 10.94 -5.05
CA ARG A 143 -4.49 12.37 -5.41
C ARG A 143 -3.84 13.27 -4.38
N ALA A 144 -4.08 13.00 -3.10
CA ALA A 144 -3.49 13.74 -2.01
C ALA A 144 -1.95 13.63 -1.99
N ALA A 145 -1.40 12.43 -2.18
CA ALA A 145 0.03 12.20 -2.29
C ALA A 145 0.67 13.10 -3.38
N ARG A 146 0.05 13.13 -4.57
CA ARG A 146 0.54 13.95 -5.68
C ARG A 146 0.46 15.45 -5.40
N ALA A 147 -0.63 15.90 -4.75
CA ALA A 147 -0.80 17.30 -4.36
C ALA A 147 0.25 17.74 -3.33
N LEU A 148 0.75 16.82 -2.51
CA LEU A 148 1.86 17.01 -1.58
C LEU A 148 3.24 16.71 -2.20
N HIS A 149 3.33 16.52 -3.53
CA HIS A 149 4.55 16.19 -4.27
C HIS A 149 5.26 14.91 -3.80
N LEU A 150 4.51 13.95 -3.21
CA LEU A 150 5.03 12.66 -2.81
C LEU A 150 4.99 11.66 -3.97
N ALA A 151 6.05 10.86 -4.08
CA ALA A 151 6.08 9.78 -5.06
C ALA A 151 4.96 8.77 -4.77
N CYS A 152 4.10 8.52 -5.77
CA CYS A 152 2.94 7.65 -5.60
C CYS A 152 2.65 6.85 -6.86
N ARG A 153 2.37 5.56 -6.66
CA ARG A 153 1.86 4.66 -7.68
C ARG A 153 0.48 4.16 -7.30
N LEU A 154 -0.51 4.48 -8.11
CA LEU A 154 -1.88 4.00 -7.98
C LEU A 154 -2.04 2.68 -8.76
N LEU A 155 -2.51 1.63 -8.09
CA LEU A 155 -2.99 0.40 -8.73
C LEU A 155 -4.43 0.62 -9.22
N ARG A 156 -4.69 0.27 -10.47
CA ARG A 156 -6.02 0.36 -11.07
C ARG A 156 -6.40 -0.98 -11.67
N ALA A 157 -7.69 -1.35 -11.67
CA ALA A 157 -8.19 -2.49 -12.42
C ALA A 157 -7.93 -2.29 -13.93
N SER A 158 -7.75 -3.39 -14.67
CA SER A 158 -7.69 -3.32 -16.14
C SER A 158 -9.10 -3.02 -16.69
N VAL A 159 -9.17 -2.18 -17.68
CA VAL A 159 -10.46 -1.87 -18.36
C VAL A 159 -11.02 -3.12 -19.08
N GLY A 160 -10.30 -4.25 -19.11
CA GLY A 160 -10.70 -5.48 -19.80
C GLY A 160 -11.37 -6.55 -18.92
N ASP A 161 -11.42 -6.40 -17.57
CA ASP A 161 -11.86 -7.47 -16.67
C ASP A 161 -13.36 -7.40 -16.29
N THR A 162 -14.07 -6.39 -16.76
CA THR A 162 -15.51 -6.20 -16.50
C THR A 162 -16.39 -7.04 -17.45
N SER A 163 -15.82 -7.65 -18.50
CA SER A 163 -16.59 -8.38 -19.52
C SER A 163 -16.90 -9.84 -19.18
N ALA A 164 -16.26 -10.46 -18.18
CA ALA A 164 -16.39 -11.90 -17.93
C ALA A 164 -17.48 -12.30 -16.92
N ARG A 165 -18.16 -11.38 -16.25
CA ARG A 165 -19.21 -11.68 -15.25
C ARG A 165 -20.65 -11.52 -15.75
N GLY A 166 -20.86 -11.16 -17.01
CA GLY A 166 -22.20 -10.94 -17.60
C GLY A 166 -22.81 -12.11 -18.36
N ALA A 167 -22.13 -13.24 -18.54
CA ALA A 167 -22.54 -14.28 -19.49
C ALA A 167 -22.88 -15.66 -18.90
N LYS A 168 -23.24 -15.77 -17.62
CA LYS A 168 -23.75 -17.03 -17.05
C LYS A 168 -25.01 -16.83 -16.24
N SER A 169 -26.08 -16.38 -16.88
CA SER A 169 -27.45 -16.58 -16.35
C SER A 169 -28.49 -16.29 -17.44
N ARG A 170 -28.48 -17.07 -18.51
CA ARG A 170 -29.64 -17.29 -19.39
C ARG A 170 -29.40 -18.59 -20.13
N ASN A 171 -29.80 -19.70 -19.52
CA ASN A 171 -30.37 -20.90 -20.12
C ASN A 171 -30.54 -21.97 -19.04
N ALA A 172 -31.73 -22.04 -18.48
CA ALA A 172 -32.39 -23.25 -18.00
C ALA A 172 -33.86 -22.96 -17.96
N LEU A 173 -34.52 -23.30 -19.04
CA LEU A 173 -35.92 -23.75 -19.03
C LEU A 173 -35.92 -25.24 -18.83
#